data_d7d45c0ae838ff930266557761a4c7ce
#
_entry.id   d7d45c0ae838ff930266557761a4c7ce
#
_cell.length_a   1.000
_cell.length_b   1.000
_cell.length_c   1.000
_cell.angle_alpha   90.00
_cell.angle_beta   90.00
_cell.angle_gamma   90.00
#
_symmetry.space_group_name_H-M   'P 1'
#
loop_
_entity.id
_entity.type
_entity.pdbx_description
1 polymer ?
#
loop_
_entity_poly.entity_id
_entity_poly.type
_entity_poly.pdbx_seq_one_letter_code
_entity_poly.pdbx_strand_id
1 'polypeptide(L)'
;MAADLPETSHLMVVDDDDRIRDLLQQYLARAGFRVTTAPDAGAARRLMEMFDLDLMVLDVMMPGESGFDLVRWLRAQPGRKGRTPVIVLTARGQSGDRIEGLSLGADDYLAKPFEPQELVLRIGAILRRAGGRPDQPRRLSLGRCTFDLERGELYRDADQVRLTEAEAQLLRRLGREPFSPIERHLLASGTSDGAGRAVDIQVTRLRRKIEADPKNPRYLQTVRGVGYMLAPD
;
A
#
# COMPACT_ATOMS: atom_id res chain seq x y z
N MET A 1 -1.04 17.75 -9.76
CA MET A 1 -1.52 17.30 -8.45
C MET A 1 -0.62 16.15 -8.03
N ALA A 2 0.30 16.40 -7.09
CA ALA A 2 1.15 15.37 -6.52
C ALA A 2 0.27 14.47 -5.67
N ALA A 3 0.22 13.17 -6.02
CA ALA A 3 -0.38 12.17 -5.14
C ALA A 3 0.41 12.19 -3.81
N ASP A 4 -0.32 12.18 -2.70
CA ASP A 4 0.20 12.08 -1.34
C ASP A 4 0.97 10.75 -1.20
N LEU A 5 2.24 10.77 -1.61
CA LEU A 5 3.17 9.66 -1.39
C LEU A 5 3.76 9.87 0.01
N PRO A 6 3.89 8.81 0.82
CA PRO A 6 4.50 8.94 2.14
C PRO A 6 5.87 9.59 1.98
N GLU A 7 6.09 10.69 2.71
CA GLU A 7 7.33 11.44 2.68
C GLU A 7 8.51 10.47 2.84
N THR A 8 9.32 10.38 1.76
CA THR A 8 10.59 9.66 1.69
C THR A 8 10.56 8.13 1.61
N SER A 9 9.65 7.49 0.85
CA SER A 9 9.79 6.06 0.54
C SER A 9 11.15 5.77 -0.12
N HIS A 10 11.87 4.78 0.40
CA HIS A 10 13.21 4.41 -0.06
C HIS A 10 13.13 3.27 -1.09
N LEU A 11 13.48 3.59 -2.32
CA LEU A 11 13.50 2.65 -3.43
C LEU A 11 14.93 2.17 -3.72
N MET A 12 15.06 0.93 -4.20
CA MET A 12 16.28 0.45 -4.83
C MET A 12 16.04 0.16 -6.32
N VAL A 13 16.93 0.62 -7.18
CA VAL A 13 16.95 0.28 -8.60
C VAL A 13 18.16 -0.63 -8.87
N VAL A 14 17.91 -1.82 -9.40
CA VAL A 14 18.93 -2.80 -9.73
C VAL A 14 18.86 -3.07 -11.23
N ASP A 15 19.88 -2.69 -11.97
CA ASP A 15 20.00 -2.86 -13.43
C ASP A 15 21.49 -2.79 -13.77
N ASP A 16 22.00 -3.57 -14.72
CA ASP A 16 23.42 -3.56 -15.09
C ASP A 16 23.80 -2.39 -16.01
N ASP A 17 22.82 -1.79 -16.70
CA ASP A 17 23.03 -0.61 -17.55
C ASP A 17 23.08 0.68 -16.70
N ASP A 18 24.26 1.32 -16.62
CA ASP A 18 24.48 2.59 -15.91
C ASP A 18 23.53 3.68 -16.36
N ARG A 19 23.23 3.76 -17.67
CA ARG A 19 22.38 4.82 -18.24
C ARG A 19 20.94 4.67 -17.77
N ILE A 20 20.45 3.42 -17.70
CA ILE A 20 19.10 3.14 -17.22
C ILE A 20 19.04 3.43 -15.72
N ARG A 21 20.05 3.03 -14.95
CA ARG A 21 20.11 3.33 -13.51
C ARG A 21 20.09 4.82 -13.24
N ASP A 22 20.93 5.60 -13.93
CA ASP A 22 21.01 7.06 -13.77
C ASP A 22 19.70 7.75 -14.13
N LEU A 23 19.08 7.33 -15.26
CA LEU A 23 17.80 7.86 -15.71
C LEU A 23 16.70 7.61 -14.68
N LEU A 24 16.59 6.37 -14.22
CA LEU A 24 15.57 5.98 -13.24
C LEU A 24 15.81 6.65 -11.88
N GLN A 25 17.06 6.75 -11.43
CA GLN A 25 17.41 7.45 -10.19
C GLN A 25 16.95 8.91 -10.24
N GLN A 26 17.30 9.63 -11.32
CA GLN A 26 16.92 11.03 -11.46
C GLN A 26 15.41 11.21 -11.56
N TYR A 27 14.74 10.37 -12.33
CA TYR A 27 13.30 10.46 -12.54
C TYR A 27 12.51 10.17 -11.25
N LEU A 28 12.87 9.10 -10.55
CA LEU A 28 12.23 8.72 -9.29
C LEU A 28 12.54 9.69 -8.16
N ALA A 29 13.76 10.24 -8.11
CA ALA A 29 14.11 11.30 -7.16
C ALA A 29 13.27 12.57 -7.38
N ARG A 30 13.04 12.98 -8.63
CA ARG A 30 12.15 14.10 -8.97
C ARG A 30 10.68 13.82 -8.61
N ALA A 31 10.29 12.55 -8.62
CA ALA A 31 8.96 12.11 -8.17
C ALA A 31 8.81 12.07 -6.63
N GLY A 32 9.86 12.42 -5.87
CA GLY A 32 9.84 12.53 -4.39
C GLY A 32 10.32 11.29 -3.65
N PHE A 33 10.89 10.29 -4.33
CA PHE A 33 11.45 9.10 -3.70
C PHE A 33 12.91 9.27 -3.30
N ARG A 34 13.33 8.64 -2.20
CA ARG A 34 14.73 8.37 -1.93
C ARG A 34 15.15 7.17 -2.78
N VAL A 35 16.25 7.25 -3.54
CA VAL A 35 16.66 6.20 -4.48
C VAL A 35 18.10 5.78 -4.24
N THR A 36 18.31 4.48 -4.05
CA THR A 36 19.62 3.83 -4.05
C THR A 36 19.71 2.93 -5.29
N THR A 37 20.87 2.87 -5.94
CA THR A 37 21.09 2.06 -7.14
C THR A 37 22.10 0.98 -6.89
N ALA A 38 21.97 -0.16 -7.57
CA ALA A 38 22.91 -1.28 -7.56
C ALA A 38 23.13 -1.80 -8.98
N PRO A 39 24.39 -2.08 -9.39
CA PRO A 39 24.69 -2.59 -10.72
C PRO A 39 24.46 -4.09 -10.89
N ASP A 40 24.33 -4.84 -9.80
CA ASP A 40 24.20 -6.29 -9.78
C ASP A 40 23.53 -6.79 -8.49
N ALA A 41 23.18 -8.07 -8.47
CA ALA A 41 22.54 -8.72 -7.33
C ALA A 41 23.43 -8.72 -6.06
N GLY A 42 24.75 -8.85 -6.21
CA GLY A 42 25.68 -8.82 -5.08
C GLY A 42 25.76 -7.46 -4.41
N ALA A 43 25.78 -6.37 -5.20
CA ALA A 43 25.72 -5.00 -4.71
C ALA A 43 24.37 -4.72 -4.02
N ALA A 44 23.26 -5.18 -4.63
CA ALA A 44 21.94 -5.05 -4.06
C ALA A 44 21.83 -5.69 -2.67
N ARG A 45 22.34 -6.91 -2.49
CA ARG A 45 22.36 -7.61 -1.19
C ARG A 45 23.14 -6.83 -0.13
N ARG A 46 24.35 -6.34 -0.47
CA ARG A 46 25.16 -5.54 0.48
C ARG A 46 24.44 -4.26 0.90
N LEU A 47 23.77 -3.58 -0.03
CA LEU A 47 23.00 -2.37 0.28
C LEU A 47 21.77 -2.67 1.12
N MET A 48 21.11 -3.81 0.92
CA MET A 48 19.99 -4.26 1.74
C MET A 48 20.36 -4.66 3.18
N GLU A 49 21.64 -4.85 3.47
CA GLU A 49 22.13 -5.03 4.85
C GLU A 49 22.23 -3.68 5.58
N MET A 50 22.44 -2.59 4.84
CA MET A 50 22.63 -1.25 5.39
C MET A 50 21.35 -0.41 5.41
N PHE A 51 20.40 -0.71 4.51
CA PHE A 51 19.20 0.10 4.33
C PHE A 51 17.92 -0.74 4.33
N ASP A 52 16.90 -0.23 5.01
CA ASP A 52 15.53 -0.69 4.84
C ASP A 52 14.96 -0.09 3.56
N LEU A 53 14.38 -0.93 2.72
CA LEU A 53 13.76 -0.56 1.46
C LEU A 53 12.25 -0.73 1.53
N ASP A 54 11.54 0.20 0.89
CA ASP A 54 10.09 0.14 0.75
C ASP A 54 9.67 -0.57 -0.55
N LEU A 55 10.54 -0.57 -1.60
CA LEU A 55 10.32 -1.27 -2.85
C LEU A 55 11.64 -1.42 -3.63
N MET A 56 11.75 -2.50 -4.40
CA MET A 56 12.84 -2.74 -5.35
C MET A 56 12.31 -2.73 -6.78
N VAL A 57 12.99 -2.01 -7.67
CA VAL A 57 12.85 -2.07 -9.14
C VAL A 57 14.03 -2.86 -9.65
N LEU A 58 13.79 -3.98 -10.34
CA LEU A 58 14.80 -4.98 -10.63
C LEU A 58 14.79 -5.41 -12.10
N ASP A 59 15.90 -5.27 -12.79
CA ASP A 59 16.07 -5.92 -14.10
C ASP A 59 16.29 -7.44 -13.94
N VAL A 60 15.63 -8.22 -14.80
CA VAL A 60 15.84 -9.67 -14.87
C VAL A 60 17.14 -10.02 -15.56
N MET A 61 17.46 -9.29 -16.62
CA MET A 61 18.52 -9.65 -17.56
C MET A 61 19.85 -8.99 -17.16
N MET A 62 20.43 -9.47 -16.07
CA MET A 62 21.74 -9.01 -15.61
C MET A 62 22.82 -10.09 -15.85
N PRO A 63 24.08 -9.70 -16.15
CA PRO A 63 25.20 -10.64 -16.27
C PRO A 63 25.47 -11.39 -14.96
N GLY A 64 25.67 -12.69 -15.07
CA GLY A 64 26.00 -13.56 -13.93
C GLY A 64 24.76 -14.03 -13.19
N GLU A 65 24.35 -13.37 -12.14
CA GLU A 65 23.16 -13.73 -11.36
C GLU A 65 21.93 -13.00 -11.91
N SER A 66 20.89 -13.77 -12.27
CA SER A 66 19.64 -13.19 -12.79
C SER A 66 18.85 -12.43 -11.72
N GLY A 67 18.02 -11.48 -12.16
CA GLY A 67 17.09 -10.79 -11.23
C GLY A 67 16.15 -11.76 -10.51
N PHE A 68 15.77 -12.86 -11.12
CA PHE A 68 14.94 -13.89 -10.49
C PHE A 68 15.64 -14.59 -9.32
N ASP A 69 16.96 -14.82 -9.41
CA ASP A 69 17.73 -15.39 -8.30
C ASP A 69 17.79 -14.43 -7.12
N LEU A 70 17.89 -13.13 -7.40
CA LEU A 70 17.80 -12.10 -6.35
C LEU A 70 16.40 -12.07 -5.69
N VAL A 71 15.32 -12.22 -6.46
CA VAL A 71 13.95 -12.33 -5.90
C VAL A 71 13.83 -13.56 -5.00
N ARG A 72 14.30 -14.74 -5.44
CA ARG A 72 14.28 -15.96 -4.62
C ARG A 72 15.04 -15.77 -3.31
N TRP A 73 16.25 -15.21 -3.38
CA TRP A 73 17.04 -14.90 -2.20
C TRP A 73 16.31 -13.94 -1.27
N LEU A 74 15.70 -12.89 -1.82
CA LEU A 74 14.96 -11.89 -1.05
C LEU A 74 13.78 -12.52 -0.32
N ARG A 75 12.99 -13.35 -0.99
CA ARG A 75 11.82 -14.03 -0.39
C ARG A 75 12.21 -15.03 0.71
N ALA A 76 13.43 -15.54 0.69
CA ALA A 76 13.98 -16.41 1.75
C ALA A 76 14.45 -15.61 2.99
N GLN A 77 14.51 -14.26 2.94
CA GLN A 77 14.92 -13.46 4.08
C GLN A 77 13.80 -13.37 5.12
N PRO A 78 14.14 -13.39 6.43
CA PRO A 78 13.13 -13.23 7.49
C PRO A 78 12.61 -11.79 7.58
N GLY A 79 11.42 -11.65 8.15
CA GLY A 79 10.84 -10.37 8.55
C GLY A 79 10.46 -9.44 7.39
N ARG A 80 10.71 -8.14 7.57
CA ARG A 80 10.35 -7.09 6.59
C ARG A 80 11.12 -7.23 5.28
N LYS A 81 12.39 -7.60 5.34
CA LYS A 81 13.26 -7.75 4.18
C LYS A 81 12.66 -8.72 3.15
N GLY A 82 12.22 -9.91 3.56
CA GLY A 82 11.61 -10.89 2.67
C GLY A 82 10.25 -10.47 2.07
N ARG A 83 9.64 -9.42 2.64
CA ARG A 83 8.36 -8.85 2.18
C ARG A 83 8.53 -7.57 1.37
N THR A 84 9.77 -7.10 1.14
CA THR A 84 10.02 -5.92 0.32
C THR A 84 9.40 -6.13 -1.07
N PRO A 85 8.46 -5.26 -1.51
CA PRO A 85 7.85 -5.37 -2.82
C PRO A 85 8.87 -5.25 -3.94
N VAL A 86 8.65 -6.01 -5.02
CA VAL A 86 9.54 -6.03 -6.19
C VAL A 86 8.74 -5.81 -7.46
N ILE A 87 9.12 -4.78 -8.23
CA ILE A 87 8.73 -4.61 -9.63
C ILE A 87 9.85 -5.14 -10.50
N VAL A 88 9.53 -6.10 -11.34
CA VAL A 88 10.48 -6.71 -12.27
C VAL A 88 10.40 -6.01 -13.63
N LEU A 89 11.54 -5.55 -14.15
CA LEU A 89 11.67 -5.04 -15.52
C LEU A 89 12.07 -6.20 -16.44
N THR A 90 11.31 -6.44 -17.52
CA THR A 90 11.54 -7.57 -18.43
C THR A 90 11.63 -7.11 -19.89
N ALA A 91 12.32 -7.85 -20.75
CA ALA A 91 12.27 -7.64 -22.19
C ALA A 91 10.86 -8.04 -22.74
N ARG A 92 10.37 -7.27 -23.72
CA ARG A 92 9.08 -7.52 -24.36
C ARG A 92 9.14 -8.85 -25.13
N GLY A 93 8.29 -9.84 -24.79
CA GLY A 93 8.11 -11.05 -25.60
C GLY A 93 8.37 -12.39 -24.89
N GLN A 94 8.86 -12.40 -23.68
CA GLN A 94 9.06 -13.66 -22.93
C GLN A 94 7.86 -13.91 -22.01
N SER A 95 6.81 -14.51 -22.58
CA SER A 95 5.62 -14.94 -21.79
C SER A 95 5.99 -15.98 -20.71
N GLY A 96 7.09 -16.74 -20.92
CA GLY A 96 7.66 -17.65 -19.91
C GLY A 96 8.16 -16.94 -18.67
N ASP A 97 8.90 -15.85 -18.81
CA ASP A 97 9.45 -15.08 -17.68
C ASP A 97 8.37 -14.48 -16.80
N ARG A 98 7.24 -14.10 -17.39
CA ARG A 98 6.12 -13.53 -16.65
C ARG A 98 5.41 -14.58 -15.76
N ILE A 99 5.30 -15.82 -16.24
CA ILE A 99 4.71 -16.95 -15.48
C ILE A 99 5.69 -17.41 -14.41
N GLU A 100 6.97 -17.54 -14.74
CA GLU A 100 8.03 -17.92 -13.79
C GLU A 100 8.15 -16.87 -12.68
N GLY A 101 8.22 -15.60 -13.02
CA GLY A 101 8.37 -14.53 -12.06
C GLY A 101 7.14 -14.35 -11.13
N LEU A 102 5.90 -14.53 -11.61
CA LEU A 102 4.71 -14.55 -10.75
C LEU A 102 4.77 -15.68 -9.73
N SER A 103 5.29 -16.85 -10.13
CA SER A 103 5.51 -17.98 -9.21
C SER A 103 6.62 -17.73 -8.20
N LEU A 104 7.55 -16.83 -8.49
CA LEU A 104 8.69 -16.45 -7.62
C LEU A 104 8.37 -15.34 -6.63
N GLY A 105 7.16 -14.75 -6.69
CA GLY A 105 6.68 -13.79 -5.72
C GLY A 105 7.07 -12.33 -6.00
N ALA A 106 7.29 -11.94 -7.26
CA ALA A 106 7.33 -10.53 -7.64
C ALA A 106 5.92 -9.91 -7.55
N ASP A 107 5.84 -8.63 -7.21
CA ASP A 107 4.56 -7.94 -6.96
C ASP A 107 3.99 -7.29 -8.22
N ASP A 108 4.83 -6.96 -9.20
CA ASP A 108 4.41 -6.46 -10.52
C ASP A 108 5.51 -6.67 -11.58
N TYR A 109 5.12 -6.55 -12.86
CA TYR A 109 5.98 -6.70 -14.03
C TYR A 109 5.78 -5.52 -14.97
N LEU A 110 6.90 -4.98 -15.48
CA LEU A 110 6.91 -3.90 -16.45
C LEU A 110 7.81 -4.26 -17.63
N ALA A 111 7.23 -4.34 -18.83
CA ALA A 111 7.96 -4.69 -20.04
C ALA A 111 8.76 -3.50 -20.58
N LYS A 112 10.05 -3.71 -20.87
CA LYS A 112 10.91 -2.75 -21.60
C LYS A 112 10.55 -2.79 -23.11
N PRO A 113 10.44 -1.62 -23.82
CA PRO A 113 10.55 -0.27 -23.30
C PRO A 113 9.26 0.19 -22.59
N PHE A 114 9.41 1.00 -21.55
CA PHE A 114 8.32 1.56 -20.77
C PHE A 114 8.46 3.07 -20.58
N GLU A 115 7.34 3.73 -20.32
CA GLU A 115 7.35 5.14 -19.95
C GLU A 115 7.69 5.28 -18.46
N PRO A 116 8.66 6.14 -18.06
CA PRO A 116 9.01 6.34 -16.65
C PRO A 116 7.82 6.73 -15.77
N GLN A 117 6.83 7.42 -16.33
CA GLN A 117 5.59 7.77 -15.63
C GLN A 117 4.77 6.52 -15.27
N GLU A 118 4.75 5.49 -16.12
CA GLU A 118 4.07 4.22 -15.83
C GLU A 118 4.71 3.55 -14.62
N LEU A 119 6.05 3.53 -14.56
CA LEU A 119 6.78 2.97 -13.42
C LEU A 119 6.41 3.70 -12.11
N VAL A 120 6.37 5.05 -12.11
CA VAL A 120 5.97 5.84 -10.93
C VAL A 120 4.56 5.50 -10.46
N LEU A 121 3.60 5.37 -11.40
CA LEU A 121 2.22 4.99 -11.06
C LEU A 121 2.13 3.58 -10.44
N ARG A 122 2.89 2.62 -10.96
CA ARG A 122 2.97 1.25 -10.44
C ARG A 122 3.63 1.21 -9.06
N ILE A 123 4.75 1.90 -8.88
CA ILE A 123 5.41 2.07 -7.58
C ILE A 123 4.40 2.62 -6.56
N GLY A 124 3.72 3.73 -6.88
CA GLY A 124 2.71 4.33 -6.02
C GLY A 124 1.56 3.36 -5.66
N ALA A 125 1.08 2.57 -6.64
CA ALA A 125 0.03 1.58 -6.40
C ALA A 125 0.49 0.43 -5.50
N ILE A 126 1.74 -0.02 -5.63
CA ILE A 126 2.32 -1.07 -4.79
C ILE A 126 2.61 -0.54 -3.39
N LEU A 127 3.23 0.64 -3.28
CA LEU A 127 3.51 1.25 -1.98
C LEU A 127 2.24 1.51 -1.19
N ARG A 128 1.14 1.94 -1.82
CA ARG A 128 -0.17 2.05 -1.16
C ARG A 128 -0.71 0.70 -0.69
N ARG A 129 -0.49 -0.38 -1.44
CA ARG A 129 -0.89 -1.75 -1.06
C ARG A 129 0.03 -2.35 -0.02
N ALA A 130 1.34 -2.13 -0.17
CA ALA A 130 2.38 -2.59 0.74
C ALA A 130 2.57 -1.67 1.94
N GLY A 131 2.26 -0.37 1.77
CA GLY A 131 2.20 0.66 2.79
C GLY A 131 0.95 0.58 3.67
N GLY A 132 0.21 -0.52 3.53
CA GLY A 132 -0.29 -1.18 4.73
C GLY A 132 0.95 -1.47 5.59
N ARG A 133 1.51 -0.39 6.21
CA ARG A 133 2.63 -0.46 7.14
C ARG A 133 2.43 -1.67 8.04
N PRO A 134 3.45 -2.51 8.24
CA PRO A 134 3.46 -3.37 9.43
C PRO A 134 3.36 -2.54 10.73
N ASP A 135 3.54 -1.20 10.63
CA ASP A 135 3.37 -0.21 11.69
C ASP A 135 2.19 0.76 11.52
N GLN A 136 1.33 0.65 10.50
CA GLN A 136 -0.02 1.16 10.72
C GLN A 136 -0.63 0.23 11.77
N PRO A 137 -1.08 0.77 12.88
CA PRO A 137 -1.65 -0.07 13.91
C PRO A 137 -2.74 -0.89 13.25
N ARG A 138 -2.61 -2.22 13.25
CA ARG A 138 -3.70 -3.14 12.90
C ARG A 138 -4.97 -2.77 13.65
N ARG A 139 -4.84 -1.87 14.61
CA ARG A 139 -5.86 -1.36 15.52
C ARG A 139 -5.87 0.15 15.49
N LEU A 140 -7.00 0.72 15.14
CA LEU A 140 -7.25 2.16 15.22
C LEU A 140 -7.82 2.49 16.59
N SER A 141 -7.24 3.50 17.24
CA SER A 141 -7.77 4.03 18.50
C SER A 141 -8.86 5.04 18.21
N LEU A 142 -10.02 4.84 18.83
CA LEU A 142 -11.21 5.68 18.72
C LEU A 142 -11.70 6.00 20.15
N GLY A 143 -10.84 6.65 20.94
CA GLY A 143 -11.04 6.89 22.37
C GLY A 143 -11.03 5.61 23.18
N ARG A 144 -12.16 5.25 23.81
CA ARG A 144 -12.28 3.98 24.54
C ARG A 144 -12.47 2.77 23.62
N CYS A 145 -12.64 3.00 22.32
CA CYS A 145 -12.80 1.91 21.35
C CYS A 145 -11.50 1.68 20.57
N THR A 146 -11.23 0.41 20.25
CA THR A 146 -10.13 -0.01 19.39
C THR A 146 -10.68 -0.89 18.28
N PHE A 147 -10.45 -0.52 17.03
CA PHE A 147 -10.90 -1.30 15.87
C PHE A 147 -9.74 -2.04 15.21
N ASP A 148 -9.82 -3.36 15.13
CA ASP A 148 -8.87 -4.21 14.42
C ASP A 148 -9.23 -4.25 12.93
N LEU A 149 -8.41 -3.62 12.09
CA LEU A 149 -8.64 -3.50 10.64
C LEU A 149 -8.60 -4.85 9.91
N GLU A 150 -7.80 -5.81 10.37
CA GLU A 150 -7.69 -7.12 9.72
C GLU A 150 -8.87 -8.00 10.10
N ARG A 151 -9.14 -8.13 11.40
CA ARG A 151 -10.23 -8.97 11.91
C ARG A 151 -11.60 -8.34 11.69
N GLY A 152 -11.68 -6.97 11.59
CA GLY A 152 -12.93 -6.24 11.53
C GLY A 152 -13.67 -6.24 12.85
N GLU A 153 -12.95 -6.36 13.95
CA GLU A 153 -13.48 -6.45 15.30
C GLU A 153 -13.31 -5.13 16.03
N LEU A 154 -14.35 -4.73 16.73
CA LEU A 154 -14.36 -3.52 17.56
C LEU A 154 -14.35 -3.95 19.03
N TYR A 155 -13.47 -3.33 19.81
CA TYR A 155 -13.39 -3.51 21.24
C TYR A 155 -13.62 -2.16 21.93
N ARG A 156 -14.32 -2.17 23.06
CA ARG A 156 -14.41 -1.04 23.97
C ARG A 156 -13.74 -1.48 25.28
N ASP A 157 -12.61 -0.86 25.59
CA ASP A 157 -11.70 -1.33 26.65
C ASP A 157 -11.32 -2.80 26.38
N ALA A 158 -11.79 -3.76 27.16
CA ALA A 158 -11.56 -5.20 26.96
C ALA A 158 -12.75 -5.95 26.32
N ASP A 159 -13.92 -5.31 26.20
CA ASP A 159 -15.15 -5.96 25.75
C ASP A 159 -15.34 -5.83 24.23
N GLN A 160 -15.65 -6.96 23.58
CA GLN A 160 -15.94 -6.97 22.16
C GLN A 160 -17.31 -6.35 21.86
N VAL A 161 -17.35 -5.33 21.03
CA VAL A 161 -18.57 -4.68 20.54
C VAL A 161 -18.98 -5.33 19.22
N ARG A 162 -20.13 -5.98 19.18
CA ARG A 162 -20.65 -6.61 17.97
C ARG A 162 -20.88 -5.59 16.85
N LEU A 163 -20.25 -5.81 15.70
CA LEU A 163 -20.52 -5.15 14.44
C LEU A 163 -21.28 -6.07 13.51
N THR A 164 -22.16 -5.51 12.68
CA THR A 164 -22.64 -6.20 11.48
C THR A 164 -21.55 -6.20 10.44
N GLU A 165 -21.59 -7.13 9.48
CA GLU A 165 -20.60 -7.19 8.38
C GLU A 165 -20.50 -5.86 7.62
N ALA A 166 -21.64 -5.20 7.36
CA ALA A 166 -21.68 -3.89 6.71
C ALA A 166 -21.02 -2.77 7.53
N GLU A 167 -21.18 -2.78 8.85
CA GLU A 167 -20.51 -1.84 9.74
C GLU A 167 -18.99 -2.07 9.81
N ALA A 168 -18.57 -3.35 9.87
CA ALA A 168 -17.16 -3.71 9.85
C ALA A 168 -16.48 -3.32 8.52
N GLN A 169 -17.14 -3.57 7.40
CA GLN A 169 -16.65 -3.16 6.08
C GLN A 169 -16.55 -1.64 5.93
N LEU A 170 -17.54 -0.89 6.44
CA LEU A 170 -17.50 0.56 6.42
C LEU A 170 -16.33 1.10 7.24
N LEU A 171 -16.12 0.61 8.47
CA LEU A 171 -14.96 1.00 9.29
C LEU A 171 -13.63 0.59 8.65
N ARG A 172 -13.55 -0.60 8.04
CA ARG A 172 -12.33 -1.00 7.29
C ARG A 172 -12.02 -0.07 6.13
N ARG A 173 -13.04 0.33 5.34
CA ARG A 173 -12.85 1.25 4.22
C ARG A 173 -12.35 2.61 4.69
N LEU A 174 -13.01 3.19 5.67
CA LEU A 174 -12.65 4.48 6.24
C LEU A 174 -11.31 4.43 6.98
N GLY A 175 -11.01 3.30 7.64
CA GLY A 175 -9.79 3.11 8.41
C GLY A 175 -8.54 2.81 7.58
N ARG A 176 -8.69 2.45 6.30
CA ARG A 176 -7.55 2.30 5.37
C ARG A 176 -6.91 3.63 5.00
N GLU A 177 -7.70 4.70 5.00
CA GLU A 177 -7.26 6.06 4.68
C GLU A 177 -7.77 7.01 5.77
N PRO A 178 -7.20 6.97 6.99
CA PRO A 178 -7.58 7.88 8.07
C PRO A 178 -7.37 9.33 7.63
N PHE A 179 -8.22 10.23 8.14
CA PHE A 179 -8.22 11.66 7.85
C PHE A 179 -8.50 12.03 6.38
N SER A 180 -8.83 11.05 5.52
CA SER A 180 -9.22 11.26 4.12
C SER A 180 -10.73 11.13 3.96
N PRO A 181 -11.42 12.12 3.39
CA PRO A 181 -12.84 12.02 3.11
C PRO A 181 -13.12 11.02 1.98
N ILE A 182 -14.06 10.10 2.20
CA ILE A 182 -14.51 9.14 1.18
C ILE A 182 -15.96 9.47 0.80
N GLU A 183 -16.21 9.53 -0.51
CA GLU A 183 -17.53 9.84 -1.05
C GLU A 183 -18.56 8.76 -0.69
N ARG A 184 -19.82 9.20 -0.43
CA ARG A 184 -20.91 8.30 0.01
C ARG A 184 -21.15 7.15 -0.94
N HIS A 185 -21.09 7.39 -2.26
CA HIS A 185 -21.33 6.35 -3.25
C HIS A 185 -20.22 5.29 -3.28
N LEU A 186 -18.97 5.66 -2.95
CA LEU A 186 -17.84 4.74 -2.83
C LEU A 186 -17.91 3.88 -1.56
N LEU A 187 -18.60 4.34 -0.52
CA LEU A 187 -18.79 3.60 0.73
C LEU A 187 -19.94 2.59 0.65
N ALA A 188 -20.83 2.74 -0.32
CA ALA A 188 -21.96 1.86 -0.49
C ALA A 188 -21.57 0.49 -1.04
N SER A 189 -22.14 -0.58 -0.48
CA SER A 189 -22.00 -1.94 -0.99
C SER A 189 -23.14 -2.23 -1.97
N GLY A 190 -23.06 -1.75 -3.24
CA GLY A 190 -24.06 -1.98 -4.28
C GLY A 190 -24.35 -0.75 -5.14
N THR A 191 -24.88 -0.99 -6.34
CA THR A 191 -25.14 0.01 -7.40
C THR A 191 -26.57 0.55 -7.44
N SER A 192 -27.37 0.41 -6.37
CA SER A 192 -28.77 0.82 -6.36
C SER A 192 -28.98 2.23 -5.82
N ASP A 193 -30.05 2.90 -6.31
CA ASP A 193 -30.49 4.28 -6.01
C ASP A 193 -30.74 4.56 -4.50
N GLY A 194 -30.75 3.55 -3.64
CA GLY A 194 -30.86 3.62 -2.19
C GLY A 194 -29.54 3.52 -1.41
N ALA A 195 -28.41 3.30 -2.09
CA ALA A 195 -27.12 2.97 -1.47
C ALA A 195 -26.57 4.06 -0.53
N GLY A 196 -26.80 5.34 -0.85
CA GLY A 196 -26.39 6.46 0.00
C GLY A 196 -27.13 6.52 1.35
N ARG A 197 -28.44 6.23 1.36
CA ARG A 197 -29.24 6.18 2.62
C ARG A 197 -28.82 5.03 3.51
N ALA A 198 -28.45 3.89 2.93
CA ALA A 198 -27.95 2.73 3.67
C ALA A 198 -26.64 3.07 4.41
N VAL A 199 -25.74 3.82 3.78
CA VAL A 199 -24.48 4.30 4.41
C VAL A 199 -24.78 5.24 5.56
N ASP A 200 -25.72 6.19 5.41
CA ASP A 200 -26.08 7.14 6.45
C ASP A 200 -26.66 6.43 7.72
N ILE A 201 -27.42 5.37 7.51
CA ILE A 201 -27.94 4.52 8.61
C ILE A 201 -26.78 3.77 9.29
N GLN A 202 -25.86 3.22 8.53
CA GLN A 202 -24.69 2.52 9.08
C GLN A 202 -23.80 3.47 9.87
N VAL A 203 -23.54 4.67 9.36
CA VAL A 203 -22.79 5.72 10.06
C VAL A 203 -23.47 6.09 11.38
N THR A 204 -24.79 6.28 11.37
CA THR A 204 -25.54 6.58 12.60
C THR A 204 -25.42 5.46 13.63
N ARG A 205 -25.48 4.19 13.21
CA ARG A 205 -25.31 3.02 14.10
C ARG A 205 -23.89 2.92 14.63
N LEU A 206 -22.88 3.14 13.78
CA LEU A 206 -21.48 3.12 14.17
C LEU A 206 -21.17 4.22 15.19
N ARG A 207 -21.64 5.45 14.99
CA ARG A 207 -21.46 6.54 15.96
C ARG A 207 -21.96 6.16 17.36
N ARG A 208 -23.09 5.48 17.47
CA ARG A 208 -23.60 4.99 18.77
C ARG A 208 -22.66 3.98 19.42
N LYS A 209 -21.83 3.29 18.63
CA LYS A 209 -20.90 2.27 19.10
C LYS A 209 -19.51 2.81 19.42
N ILE A 210 -19.05 3.87 18.72
CA ILE A 210 -17.65 4.35 18.84
C ILE A 210 -17.54 5.72 19.50
N GLU A 211 -18.55 6.58 19.40
CA GLU A 211 -18.51 7.95 19.92
C GLU A 211 -18.97 8.03 21.36
N ALA A 212 -18.39 8.95 22.12
CA ALA A 212 -18.90 9.33 23.43
C ALA A 212 -20.22 10.12 23.30
N ASP A 213 -20.28 11.02 22.31
CA ASP A 213 -21.51 11.75 21.91
C ASP A 213 -21.78 11.55 20.41
N PRO A 214 -22.74 10.68 20.04
CA PRO A 214 -23.08 10.43 18.63
C PRO A 214 -23.59 11.65 17.86
N LYS A 215 -24.07 12.70 18.55
CA LYS A 215 -24.53 13.94 17.92
C LYS A 215 -23.38 14.87 17.55
N ASN A 216 -22.28 14.82 18.30
CA ASN A 216 -21.06 15.57 18.07
C ASN A 216 -19.88 14.59 17.84
N PRO A 217 -19.84 13.90 16.69
CA PRO A 217 -18.88 12.82 16.44
C PRO A 217 -17.45 13.38 16.32
N ARG A 218 -16.52 12.80 17.10
CA ARG A 218 -15.10 13.12 17.05
C ARG A 218 -14.38 12.25 16.03
N TYR A 219 -14.71 10.97 15.96
CA TYR A 219 -13.98 9.98 15.16
C TYR A 219 -14.61 9.77 13.79
N LEU A 220 -15.92 9.53 13.70
CA LEU A 220 -16.62 9.31 12.43
C LEU A 220 -17.31 10.59 11.97
N GLN A 221 -16.55 11.43 11.27
CA GLN A 221 -16.98 12.78 10.90
C GLN A 221 -17.74 12.80 9.57
N THR A 222 -18.65 13.78 9.43
CA THR A 222 -19.31 14.11 8.16
C THR A 222 -18.57 15.27 7.50
N VAL A 223 -18.07 15.05 6.27
CA VAL A 223 -17.52 16.11 5.43
C VAL A 223 -18.60 16.59 4.48
N ARG A 224 -19.13 17.81 4.74
CA ARG A 224 -20.27 18.36 3.98
C ARG A 224 -19.94 18.44 2.49
N GLY A 225 -20.86 17.99 1.65
CA GLY A 225 -20.70 17.98 0.19
C GLY A 225 -19.86 16.85 -0.36
N VAL A 226 -19.15 16.07 0.49
CA VAL A 226 -18.28 14.97 0.09
C VAL A 226 -18.82 13.64 0.60
N GLY A 227 -18.71 13.38 1.89
CA GLY A 227 -19.06 12.08 2.46
C GLY A 227 -18.66 11.94 3.91
N TYR A 228 -17.91 10.90 4.23
CA TYR A 228 -17.49 10.58 5.59
C TYR A 228 -15.99 10.39 5.70
N MET A 229 -15.46 10.62 6.88
CA MET A 229 -14.05 10.51 7.21
C MET A 229 -13.89 9.87 8.59
N LEU A 230 -12.90 8.98 8.76
CA LEU A 230 -12.51 8.47 10.07
C LEU A 230 -11.27 9.24 10.55
N ALA A 231 -11.32 9.79 11.74
CA ALA A 231 -10.24 10.53 12.38
C ALA A 231 -9.87 9.84 13.71
N PRO A 232 -9.05 8.76 13.69
CA PRO A 232 -8.58 8.11 14.91
C PRO A 232 -7.68 9.03 15.75
N ASP A 233 -7.42 8.62 17.03
CA ASP A 233 -6.50 9.35 17.92
C ASP A 233 -5.05 9.29 17.47
#